data_af423ede54da90c317fa8eef9b3788cb
#
_entry.id   af423ede54da90c317fa8eef9b3788cb
#
_cell.length_a   1.000
_cell.length_b   1.000
_cell.length_c   1.000
_cell.angle_alpha   90.00
_cell.angle_beta   90.00
_cell.angle_gamma   90.00
#
_symmetry.space_group_name_H-M   'P 1'
#
loop_
_entity.id
_entity.type
_entity.pdbx_description
1 polymer ?
#
loop_
_entity_poly.entity_id
_entity_poly.type
_entity_poly.pdbx_seq_one_letter_code
_entity_poly.pdbx_strand_id
1 'polypeptide(L)'
;ILDKYTTKKILVMEYIDGIPITNIEHLKKHNLNLKVLSENGVRIFLKQVFQDNFFHADMHPGNIFASKESPEKPFYYAVDYAICGSLTESNQILLAQMISCLLERDFFSLAQLFIFADWVKEDTKTEELESVLRANCESLLDKPLSQILFGELLLNLFDGMKQFDLYLDNDLVLLVKTLIHIEGMGRQIYPDLDFWSVAQPF
;
A
#
# COMPACT_ATOMS: atom_id res chain seq x y z
N ILE A 1 20.91 -2.78 -14.25
CA ILE A 1 21.74 -4.00 -14.38
C ILE A 1 22.75 -3.74 -15.49
N LEU A 2 23.98 -4.20 -15.26
CA LEU A 2 25.06 -4.11 -16.23
C LEU A 2 25.25 -5.49 -16.89
N ASP A 3 24.45 -5.74 -17.92
CA ASP A 3 24.36 -7.06 -18.60
C ASP A 3 25.71 -7.57 -19.06
N LYS A 4 26.60 -6.69 -19.52
CA LYS A 4 27.95 -7.04 -19.98
C LYS A 4 28.77 -7.78 -18.89
N TYR A 5 28.51 -7.52 -17.62
CA TYR A 5 29.23 -8.08 -16.47
C TYR A 5 28.41 -9.08 -15.67
N THR A 6 27.12 -9.23 -15.99
CA THR A 6 26.22 -10.17 -15.33
C THR A 6 26.35 -11.56 -15.92
N THR A 7 26.31 -12.59 -15.06
CA THR A 7 26.39 -14.00 -15.45
C THR A 7 25.27 -14.78 -14.74
N LYS A 8 25.13 -16.07 -15.03
CA LYS A 8 24.16 -16.95 -14.32
C LYS A 8 24.37 -17.03 -12.81
N LYS A 9 25.53 -16.63 -12.29
CA LYS A 9 25.89 -16.74 -10.87
C LYS A 9 26.22 -15.40 -10.22
N ILE A 10 26.37 -14.34 -11.02
CA ILE A 10 26.81 -13.01 -10.55
C ILE A 10 25.90 -11.97 -11.19
N LEU A 11 25.21 -11.20 -10.37
CA LEU A 11 24.45 -10.02 -10.79
C LEU A 11 25.32 -8.78 -10.58
N VAL A 12 25.55 -8.02 -11.64
CA VAL A 12 26.28 -6.74 -11.58
C VAL A 12 25.30 -5.61 -11.91
N MET A 13 25.21 -4.64 -11.00
CA MET A 13 24.32 -3.50 -11.16
C MET A 13 25.04 -2.19 -10.86
N GLU A 14 24.43 -1.09 -11.25
CA GLU A 14 24.88 0.25 -10.91
C GLU A 14 24.93 0.41 -9.38
N TYR A 15 25.98 1.09 -8.89
CA TYR A 15 26.05 1.49 -7.49
C TYR A 15 25.12 2.66 -7.21
N ILE A 16 24.23 2.51 -6.24
CA ILE A 16 23.28 3.55 -5.84
C ILE A 16 23.88 4.40 -4.73
N ASP A 17 24.24 5.66 -5.06
CA ASP A 17 24.66 6.65 -4.06
C ASP A 17 23.43 7.41 -3.51
N GLY A 18 22.57 6.70 -2.80
CA GLY A 18 21.36 7.21 -2.16
C GLY A 18 21.47 7.28 -0.65
N ILE A 19 20.56 8.02 -0.02
CA ILE A 19 20.36 8.03 1.43
C ILE A 19 19.35 6.95 1.78
N PRO A 20 19.67 5.98 2.65
CA PRO A 20 18.69 5.03 3.14
C PRO A 20 17.47 5.75 3.70
N ILE A 21 16.27 5.34 3.30
CA ILE A 21 15.03 6.02 3.65
C ILE A 21 14.76 6.05 5.16
N THR A 22 15.33 5.11 5.91
CA THR A 22 15.25 5.04 7.37
C THR A 22 16.10 6.08 8.08
N ASN A 23 17.06 6.70 7.39
CA ASN A 23 17.95 7.68 7.99
C ASN A 23 17.40 9.11 7.84
N ILE A 24 16.34 9.40 8.61
CA ILE A 24 15.61 10.68 8.57
C ILE A 24 16.53 11.89 8.85
N GLU A 25 17.49 11.74 9.78
CA GLU A 25 18.45 12.82 10.07
C GLU A 25 19.31 13.14 8.85
N HIS A 26 19.74 12.12 8.11
CA HIS A 26 20.56 12.32 6.92
C HIS A 26 19.74 12.91 5.77
N LEU A 27 18.47 12.53 5.63
CA LEU A 27 17.55 13.16 4.67
C LEU A 27 17.40 14.66 4.97
N LYS A 28 17.19 15.03 6.23
CA LYS A 28 17.10 16.42 6.70
C LYS A 28 18.39 17.20 6.46
N LYS A 29 19.55 16.59 6.77
CA LYS A 29 20.87 17.20 6.57
C LYS A 29 21.14 17.57 5.11
N HIS A 30 20.58 16.81 4.17
CA HIS A 30 20.69 17.09 2.74
C HIS A 30 19.56 18.00 2.21
N ASN A 31 18.76 18.59 3.11
CA ASN A 31 17.65 19.49 2.82
C ASN A 31 16.62 18.88 1.85
N LEU A 32 16.41 17.56 1.88
CA LEU A 32 15.40 16.92 1.05
C LEU A 32 13.99 17.36 1.48
N ASN A 33 13.14 17.67 0.51
CA ASN A 33 11.74 17.96 0.77
C ASN A 33 11.01 16.67 1.20
N LEU A 34 10.90 16.46 2.53
CA LEU A 34 10.36 15.23 3.11
C LEU A 34 8.88 15.03 2.76
N LYS A 35 8.11 16.11 2.62
CA LYS A 35 6.72 16.04 2.19
C LYS A 35 6.63 15.46 0.78
N VAL A 36 7.34 16.05 -0.17
CA VAL A 36 7.36 15.58 -1.56
C VAL A 36 7.88 14.15 -1.64
N LEU A 37 8.93 13.82 -0.87
CA LEU A 37 9.47 12.47 -0.82
C LEU A 37 8.40 11.47 -0.36
N SER A 38 7.74 11.75 0.76
CA SER A 38 6.70 10.88 1.33
C SER A 38 5.52 10.67 0.35
N GLU A 39 4.98 11.77 -0.21
CA GLU A 39 3.89 11.71 -1.19
C GLU A 39 4.29 10.92 -2.46
N ASN A 40 5.53 11.10 -2.94
CA ASN A 40 6.03 10.36 -4.10
C ASN A 40 6.11 8.85 -3.85
N GLY A 41 6.48 8.42 -2.64
CA GLY A 41 6.49 6.99 -2.29
C GLY A 41 5.12 6.35 -2.44
N VAL A 42 4.09 7.00 -1.91
CA VAL A 42 2.70 6.55 -2.05
C VAL A 42 2.27 6.57 -3.52
N ARG A 43 2.53 7.66 -4.24
CA ARG A 43 2.15 7.82 -5.65
C ARG A 43 2.78 6.77 -6.56
N ILE A 44 4.07 6.49 -6.37
CA ILE A 44 4.78 5.46 -7.15
C ILE A 44 4.13 4.10 -6.92
N PHE A 45 3.87 3.74 -5.68
CA PHE A 45 3.27 2.45 -5.35
C PHE A 45 1.86 2.31 -5.94
N LEU A 46 0.99 3.30 -5.74
CA LEU A 46 -0.37 3.25 -6.28
C LEU A 46 -0.38 3.19 -7.82
N LYS A 47 0.57 3.91 -8.46
CA LYS A 47 0.74 3.80 -9.91
C LYS A 47 1.13 2.38 -10.33
N GLN A 48 2.07 1.74 -9.64
CA GLN A 48 2.46 0.36 -9.90
C GLN A 48 1.28 -0.61 -9.78
N VAL A 49 0.40 -0.42 -8.79
CA VAL A 49 -0.76 -1.29 -8.56
C VAL A 49 -1.86 -1.06 -9.58
N PHE A 50 -2.32 0.20 -9.74
CA PHE A 50 -3.55 0.51 -10.47
C PHE A 50 -3.34 0.89 -11.94
N GLN A 51 -2.15 1.33 -12.33
CA GLN A 51 -1.87 1.71 -13.72
C GLN A 51 -0.94 0.72 -14.42
N ASP A 52 0.17 0.34 -13.77
CA ASP A 52 1.17 -0.53 -14.39
C ASP A 52 0.85 -2.01 -14.16
N ASN A 53 -0.01 -2.34 -13.20
CA ASN A 53 -0.35 -3.69 -12.73
C ASN A 53 0.87 -4.58 -12.49
N PHE A 54 1.91 -3.97 -11.96
CA PHE A 54 3.14 -4.65 -11.58
C PHE A 54 3.78 -3.88 -10.44
N PHE A 55 3.72 -4.43 -9.23
CA PHE A 55 4.18 -3.74 -8.03
C PHE A 55 5.26 -4.52 -7.29
N HIS A 56 6.16 -3.79 -6.66
CA HIS A 56 7.13 -4.33 -5.74
C HIS A 56 6.41 -4.80 -4.47
N ALA A 57 6.42 -6.10 -4.21
CA ALA A 57 5.63 -6.71 -3.13
C ALA A 57 6.41 -6.88 -1.81
N ASP A 58 7.66 -6.42 -1.76
CA ASP A 58 8.48 -6.41 -0.54
C ASP A 58 9.24 -5.08 -0.38
N MET A 59 8.47 -3.99 -0.23
CA MET A 59 9.00 -2.63 -0.03
C MET A 59 9.61 -2.48 1.37
N HIS A 60 10.59 -3.35 1.68
CA HIS A 60 11.34 -3.22 2.92
C HIS A 60 12.19 -1.95 2.90
N PRO A 61 12.19 -1.14 3.99
CA PRO A 61 12.93 0.12 4.02
C PRO A 61 14.43 0.00 3.74
N GLY A 62 15.02 -1.17 3.94
CA GLY A 62 16.42 -1.46 3.62
C GLY A 62 16.73 -1.50 2.13
N ASN A 63 15.70 -1.65 1.28
CA ASN A 63 15.81 -1.71 -0.17
C ASN A 63 15.49 -0.37 -0.85
N ILE A 64 15.21 0.68 -0.07
CA ILE A 64 14.74 1.97 -0.57
C ILE A 64 15.68 3.09 -0.16
N PHE A 65 16.09 3.90 -1.14
CA PHE A 65 16.99 5.02 -0.95
C PHE A 65 16.40 6.27 -1.59
N ALA A 66 16.69 7.44 -1.02
CA ALA A 66 16.35 8.73 -1.60
C ALA A 66 17.56 9.30 -2.38
N SER A 67 17.29 9.89 -3.52
CA SER A 67 18.29 10.62 -4.32
C SER A 67 18.74 11.89 -3.60
N LYS A 68 20.02 12.24 -3.73
CA LYS A 68 20.61 13.50 -3.27
C LYS A 68 20.56 14.59 -4.35
N GLU A 69 20.28 14.23 -5.59
CA GLU A 69 20.51 15.09 -6.76
C GLU A 69 19.51 16.25 -6.89
N SER A 70 18.30 16.08 -6.37
CA SER A 70 17.22 17.06 -6.48
C SER A 70 16.50 17.22 -5.14
N PRO A 71 17.04 18.02 -4.21
CA PRO A 71 16.46 18.15 -2.86
C PRO A 71 15.00 18.59 -2.84
N GLU A 72 14.57 19.49 -3.73
CA GLU A 72 13.20 19.97 -3.82
C GLU A 72 12.23 18.94 -4.44
N LYS A 73 12.74 18.06 -5.29
CA LYS A 73 11.98 16.99 -5.96
C LYS A 73 12.71 15.66 -5.83
N PRO A 74 12.92 15.17 -4.61
CA PRO A 74 13.65 13.95 -4.41
C PRO A 74 12.91 12.76 -5.03
N PHE A 75 13.67 11.82 -5.58
CA PHE A 75 13.14 10.58 -6.13
C PHE A 75 13.75 9.38 -5.42
N TYR A 76 13.15 8.22 -5.64
CA TYR A 76 13.56 6.98 -5.02
C TYR A 76 14.42 6.12 -5.92
N TYR A 77 15.38 5.45 -5.30
CA TYR A 77 15.97 4.24 -5.83
C TYR A 77 15.41 3.05 -5.06
N ALA A 78 14.98 2.02 -5.76
CA ALA A 78 14.60 0.76 -5.18
C ALA A 78 15.56 -0.33 -5.68
N VAL A 79 16.00 -1.19 -4.78
CA VAL A 79 16.83 -2.35 -5.08
C VAL A 79 16.12 -3.61 -4.59
N ASP A 80 16.55 -4.78 -5.06
CA ASP A 80 15.97 -6.07 -4.67
C ASP A 80 14.48 -6.23 -5.06
N TYR A 81 14.25 -6.50 -6.32
CA TYR A 81 12.93 -6.85 -6.87
C TYR A 81 12.66 -8.36 -6.88
N ALA A 82 13.13 -9.08 -5.85
CA ALA A 82 12.97 -10.53 -5.77
C ALA A 82 11.51 -10.95 -5.66
N ILE A 83 10.67 -10.12 -5.04
CA ILE A 83 9.24 -10.36 -4.89
C ILE A 83 8.47 -9.21 -5.53
N CYS A 84 7.75 -9.53 -6.60
CA CYS A 84 6.81 -8.63 -7.27
C CYS A 84 5.44 -9.30 -7.33
N GLY A 85 4.40 -8.49 -7.39
CA GLY A 85 3.01 -8.95 -7.51
C GLY A 85 2.31 -8.27 -8.69
N SER A 86 1.22 -8.86 -9.10
CA SER A 86 0.26 -8.29 -10.05
C SER A 86 -1.15 -8.71 -9.67
N LEU A 87 -2.14 -7.94 -10.03
CA LEU A 87 -3.54 -8.25 -9.76
C LEU A 87 -4.23 -8.65 -11.06
N THR A 88 -5.21 -9.53 -10.96
CA THR A 88 -6.14 -9.70 -12.07
C THR A 88 -6.98 -8.44 -12.24
N GLU A 89 -7.45 -8.17 -13.46
CA GLU A 89 -8.35 -7.04 -13.72
C GLU A 89 -9.59 -7.09 -12.80
N SER A 90 -10.13 -8.30 -12.59
CA SER A 90 -11.25 -8.50 -11.65
C SER A 90 -10.91 -8.06 -10.23
N ASN A 91 -9.73 -8.40 -9.72
CA ASN A 91 -9.31 -8.01 -8.38
C ASN A 91 -9.07 -6.49 -8.27
N GLN A 92 -8.56 -5.85 -9.32
CA GLN A 92 -8.41 -4.38 -9.33
C GLN A 92 -9.76 -3.67 -9.24
N ILE A 93 -10.74 -4.11 -10.05
CA ILE A 93 -12.10 -3.56 -10.03
C ILE A 93 -12.77 -3.80 -8.67
N LEU A 94 -12.65 -5.02 -8.15
CA LEU A 94 -13.21 -5.40 -6.86
C LEU A 94 -12.65 -4.55 -5.72
N LEU A 95 -11.34 -4.35 -5.66
CA LEU A 95 -10.71 -3.49 -4.65
C LEU A 95 -11.19 -2.04 -4.75
N ALA A 96 -11.31 -1.49 -5.97
CA ALA A 96 -11.82 -0.15 -6.17
C ALA A 96 -13.27 -0.01 -5.67
N GLN A 97 -14.12 -0.99 -5.97
CA GLN A 97 -15.52 -1.03 -5.48
C GLN A 97 -15.58 -1.15 -3.95
N MET A 98 -14.75 -2.01 -3.34
CA MET A 98 -14.69 -2.16 -1.89
C MET A 98 -14.26 -0.87 -1.19
N ILE A 99 -13.26 -0.17 -1.74
CA ILE A 99 -12.83 1.13 -1.22
C ILE A 99 -13.96 2.17 -1.33
N SER A 100 -14.68 2.21 -2.46
CA SER A 100 -15.83 3.11 -2.64
C SER A 100 -16.92 2.82 -1.61
N CYS A 101 -17.36 1.57 -1.49
CA CYS A 101 -18.37 1.17 -0.49
C CYS A 101 -17.94 1.55 0.93
N LEU A 102 -16.67 1.34 1.27
CA LEU A 102 -16.14 1.68 2.59
C LEU A 102 -16.20 3.18 2.87
N LEU A 103 -15.78 4.02 1.90
CA LEU A 103 -15.81 5.48 2.02
C LEU A 103 -17.23 6.04 2.05
N GLU A 104 -18.16 5.42 1.34
CA GLU A 104 -19.58 5.76 1.31
C GLU A 104 -20.34 5.18 2.53
N ARG A 105 -19.66 4.38 3.36
CA ARG A 105 -20.25 3.64 4.51
C ARG A 105 -21.35 2.68 4.09
N ASP A 106 -21.32 2.21 2.86
CA ASP A 106 -22.22 1.17 2.36
C ASP A 106 -21.69 -0.22 2.74
N PHE A 107 -21.83 -0.55 4.01
CA PHE A 107 -21.34 -1.82 4.56
C PHE A 107 -22.11 -3.03 4.05
N PHE A 108 -23.35 -2.84 3.62
CA PHE A 108 -24.14 -3.91 3.02
C PHE A 108 -23.55 -4.33 1.66
N SER A 109 -23.34 -3.37 0.76
CA SER A 109 -22.70 -3.65 -0.53
C SER A 109 -21.28 -4.16 -0.35
N LEU A 110 -20.54 -3.63 0.62
CA LEU A 110 -19.19 -4.13 0.96
C LEU A 110 -19.25 -5.61 1.37
N ALA A 111 -20.20 -6.02 2.22
CA ALA A 111 -20.38 -7.42 2.62
C ALA A 111 -20.70 -8.32 1.41
N GLN A 112 -21.57 -7.84 0.49
CA GLN A 112 -21.88 -8.57 -0.74
C GLN A 112 -20.64 -8.76 -1.63
N LEU A 113 -19.75 -7.75 -1.72
CA LEU A 113 -18.50 -7.86 -2.49
C LEU A 113 -17.56 -8.91 -1.90
N PHE A 114 -17.45 -9.04 -0.56
CA PHE A 114 -16.64 -10.09 0.07
C PHE A 114 -17.19 -11.49 -0.24
N ILE A 115 -18.51 -11.67 -0.20
CA ILE A 115 -19.16 -12.95 -0.55
C ILE A 115 -18.96 -13.24 -2.05
N PHE A 116 -19.20 -12.26 -2.92
CA PHE A 116 -19.03 -12.40 -4.36
C PHE A 116 -17.59 -12.75 -4.77
N ALA A 117 -16.61 -12.27 -4.02
CA ALA A 117 -15.20 -12.55 -4.23
C ALA A 117 -14.75 -13.92 -3.73
N ASP A 118 -15.62 -14.70 -3.11
CA ASP A 118 -15.30 -15.95 -2.40
C ASP A 118 -14.22 -15.76 -1.30
N TRP A 119 -14.17 -14.54 -0.72
CA TRP A 119 -13.21 -14.24 0.34
C TRP A 119 -13.70 -14.67 1.74
N VAL A 120 -14.95 -15.05 1.84
CA VAL A 120 -15.59 -15.59 3.05
C VAL A 120 -16.36 -16.85 2.69
N LYS A 121 -16.76 -17.64 3.69
CA LYS A 121 -17.54 -18.85 3.46
C LYS A 121 -18.84 -18.57 2.70
N GLU A 122 -19.22 -19.47 1.80
CA GLU A 122 -20.43 -19.38 0.97
C GLU A 122 -21.73 -19.26 1.79
N ASP A 123 -21.78 -19.87 2.99
CA ASP A 123 -22.92 -19.83 3.90
C ASP A 123 -22.96 -18.58 4.80
N THR A 124 -22.03 -17.63 4.60
CA THR A 124 -21.98 -16.36 5.34
C THR A 124 -23.20 -15.50 5.02
N LYS A 125 -23.93 -15.10 6.06
CA LYS A 125 -25.07 -14.19 5.88
C LYS A 125 -24.60 -12.75 5.73
N THR A 126 -25.11 -12.08 4.71
CA THR A 126 -24.73 -10.69 4.39
C THR A 126 -24.96 -9.76 5.59
N GLU A 127 -26.08 -9.91 6.32
CA GLU A 127 -26.42 -9.04 7.44
C GLU A 127 -25.47 -9.23 8.65
N GLU A 128 -25.02 -10.47 8.87
CA GLU A 128 -24.05 -10.75 9.94
C GLU A 128 -22.70 -10.13 9.59
N LEU A 129 -22.27 -10.29 8.36
CA LEU A 129 -21.03 -9.73 7.82
C LEU A 129 -21.07 -8.20 7.83
N GLU A 130 -22.16 -7.59 7.34
CA GLU A 130 -22.39 -6.13 7.39
C GLU A 130 -22.23 -5.58 8.80
N SER A 131 -22.89 -6.22 9.77
CA SER A 131 -22.84 -5.79 11.18
C SER A 131 -21.41 -5.76 11.73
N VAL A 132 -20.61 -6.77 11.39
CA VAL A 132 -19.22 -6.86 11.83
C VAL A 132 -18.33 -5.82 11.11
N LEU A 133 -18.49 -5.65 9.81
CA LEU A 133 -17.77 -4.63 9.04
C LEU A 133 -18.05 -3.22 9.60
N ARG A 134 -19.31 -2.91 9.84
CA ARG A 134 -19.75 -1.67 10.45
C ARG A 134 -19.11 -1.45 11.82
N ALA A 135 -19.21 -2.43 12.71
CA ALA A 135 -18.67 -2.33 14.08
C ALA A 135 -17.15 -2.08 14.11
N ASN A 136 -16.41 -2.63 13.14
CA ASN A 136 -14.96 -2.49 13.10
C ASN A 136 -14.46 -1.23 12.37
N CYS A 137 -15.24 -0.68 11.43
CA CYS A 137 -14.77 0.38 10.57
C CYS A 137 -15.47 1.73 10.80
N GLU A 138 -16.71 1.76 11.27
CA GLU A 138 -17.51 2.99 11.32
C GLU A 138 -16.87 4.09 12.18
N SER A 139 -16.35 3.72 13.36
CA SER A 139 -15.69 4.67 14.28
C SER A 139 -14.43 5.31 13.69
N LEU A 140 -13.72 4.61 12.82
CA LEU A 140 -12.56 5.16 12.13
C LEU A 140 -12.98 6.16 11.05
N LEU A 141 -14.07 5.85 10.34
CA LEU A 141 -14.60 6.69 9.28
C LEU A 141 -15.27 7.99 9.80
N ASP A 142 -15.48 8.13 11.11
CA ASP A 142 -15.95 9.38 11.73
C ASP A 142 -14.86 10.46 11.79
N LYS A 143 -13.61 10.10 11.62
CA LYS A 143 -12.49 11.02 11.53
C LYS A 143 -12.44 11.70 10.16
N PRO A 144 -11.87 12.91 10.04
CA PRO A 144 -11.51 13.48 8.74
C PRO A 144 -10.63 12.49 7.96
N LEU A 145 -10.86 12.36 6.66
CA LEU A 145 -10.19 11.36 5.81
C LEU A 145 -8.65 11.44 5.93
N SER A 146 -8.09 12.66 5.99
CA SER A 146 -6.65 12.89 6.18
C SER A 146 -6.07 12.31 7.47
N GLN A 147 -6.91 12.05 8.48
CA GLN A 147 -6.52 11.48 9.77
C GLN A 147 -6.74 9.96 9.85
N ILE A 148 -7.40 9.38 8.87
CA ILE A 148 -7.60 7.92 8.82
C ILE A 148 -6.31 7.27 8.35
N LEU A 149 -5.75 6.40 9.19
CA LEU A 149 -4.65 5.54 8.80
C LEU A 149 -5.21 4.38 7.94
N PHE A 150 -4.81 4.34 6.69
CA PHE A 150 -5.29 3.30 5.76
C PHE A 150 -4.93 1.89 6.25
N GLY A 151 -3.71 1.73 6.76
CA GLY A 151 -3.27 0.46 7.35
C GLY A 151 -4.09 0.04 8.57
N GLU A 152 -4.45 0.98 9.46
CA GLU A 152 -5.31 0.72 10.62
C GLU A 152 -6.71 0.27 10.16
N LEU A 153 -7.26 0.96 9.17
CA LEU A 153 -8.57 0.63 8.59
C LEU A 153 -8.59 -0.79 8.01
N LEU A 154 -7.57 -1.16 7.23
CA LEU A 154 -7.43 -2.51 6.68
C LEU A 154 -7.25 -3.56 7.78
N LEU A 155 -6.44 -3.30 8.80
CA LEU A 155 -6.24 -4.25 9.89
C LEU A 155 -7.53 -4.49 10.66
N ASN A 156 -8.32 -3.44 10.95
CA ASN A 156 -9.62 -3.59 11.62
C ASN A 156 -10.63 -4.32 10.75
N LEU A 157 -10.63 -4.04 9.44
CA LEU A 157 -11.45 -4.76 8.48
C LEU A 157 -11.15 -6.26 8.54
N PHE A 158 -9.89 -6.65 8.37
CA PHE A 158 -9.51 -8.07 8.37
C PHE A 158 -9.65 -8.73 9.72
N ASP A 159 -9.48 -8.01 10.82
CA ASP A 159 -9.65 -8.56 12.17
C ASP A 159 -11.12 -8.96 12.40
N GLY A 160 -12.06 -8.13 11.98
CA GLY A 160 -13.48 -8.46 11.99
C GLY A 160 -13.85 -9.66 11.12
N MET A 161 -13.12 -9.85 10.02
CA MET A 161 -13.39 -10.93 9.06
C MET A 161 -12.88 -12.31 9.49
N LYS A 162 -12.00 -12.40 10.49
CA LYS A 162 -11.42 -13.68 10.96
C LYS A 162 -12.46 -14.72 11.33
N GLN A 163 -13.59 -14.30 11.91
CA GLN A 163 -14.66 -15.21 12.28
C GLN A 163 -15.44 -15.82 11.11
N PHE A 164 -15.27 -15.26 9.91
CA PHE A 164 -15.87 -15.75 8.66
C PHE A 164 -14.89 -16.55 7.81
N ASP A 165 -13.75 -16.97 8.39
CA ASP A 165 -12.67 -17.71 7.72
C ASP A 165 -12.18 -16.99 6.44
N LEU A 166 -11.86 -15.72 6.60
CA LEU A 166 -11.33 -14.88 5.51
C LEU A 166 -10.20 -15.59 4.74
N TYR A 167 -10.37 -15.71 3.45
CA TYR A 167 -9.38 -16.20 2.52
C TYR A 167 -9.02 -15.11 1.50
N LEU A 168 -7.75 -14.82 1.38
CA LEU A 168 -7.21 -13.89 0.38
C LEU A 168 -6.14 -14.57 -0.45
N ASP A 169 -6.11 -14.27 -1.74
CA ASP A 169 -5.02 -14.68 -2.62
C ASP A 169 -3.67 -14.11 -2.14
N ASN A 170 -2.59 -14.83 -2.41
CA ASN A 170 -1.25 -14.41 -2.02
C ASN A 170 -0.90 -13.00 -2.50
N ASP A 171 -1.28 -12.63 -3.73
CA ASP A 171 -1.00 -11.32 -4.30
C ASP A 171 -1.74 -10.20 -3.56
N LEU A 172 -2.97 -10.47 -3.10
CA LEU A 172 -3.73 -9.53 -2.27
C LEU A 172 -3.12 -9.37 -0.88
N VAL A 173 -2.66 -10.45 -0.28
CA VAL A 173 -1.94 -10.40 1.01
C VAL A 173 -0.66 -9.58 0.89
N LEU A 174 0.10 -9.78 -0.19
CA LEU A 174 1.31 -9.02 -0.49
C LEU A 174 0.99 -7.53 -0.72
N LEU A 175 -0.07 -7.23 -1.46
CA LEU A 175 -0.54 -5.86 -1.69
C LEU A 175 -0.86 -5.16 -0.37
N VAL A 176 -1.69 -5.78 0.46
CA VAL A 176 -2.10 -5.22 1.76
C VAL A 176 -0.90 -4.98 2.68
N LYS A 177 -0.02 -5.98 2.81
CA LYS A 177 1.23 -5.84 3.57
C LYS A 177 2.05 -4.66 3.08
N THR A 178 2.19 -4.52 1.76
CA THR A 178 3.01 -3.47 1.16
C THR A 178 2.38 -2.10 1.35
N LEU A 179 1.05 -1.97 1.22
CA LEU A 179 0.31 -0.73 1.49
C LEU A 179 0.54 -0.24 2.92
N ILE A 180 0.42 -1.12 3.91
CA ILE A 180 0.67 -0.79 5.33
C ILE A 180 2.12 -0.31 5.52
N HIS A 181 3.08 -0.97 4.89
CA HIS A 181 4.49 -0.57 4.97
C HIS A 181 4.74 0.80 4.31
N ILE A 182 4.16 1.06 3.14
CA ILE A 182 4.30 2.34 2.42
C ILE A 182 3.72 3.49 3.24
N GLU A 183 2.52 3.33 3.79
CA GLU A 183 1.93 4.36 4.65
C GLU A 183 2.79 4.59 5.90
N GLY A 184 3.18 3.51 6.60
CA GLY A 184 4.01 3.61 7.79
C GLY A 184 5.35 4.30 7.52
N MET A 185 6.03 3.93 6.44
CA MET A 185 7.29 4.55 6.02
C MET A 185 7.09 6.00 5.61
N GLY A 186 6.03 6.30 4.87
CA GLY A 186 5.70 7.66 4.46
C GLY A 186 5.49 8.58 5.67
N ARG A 187 4.78 8.13 6.70
CA ARG A 187 4.55 8.88 7.93
C ARG A 187 5.78 8.98 8.83
N GLN A 188 6.69 8.02 8.79
CA GLN A 188 7.99 8.16 9.47
C GLN A 188 8.82 9.29 8.87
N ILE A 189 8.77 9.47 7.55
CA ILE A 189 9.48 10.54 6.83
C ILE A 189 8.78 11.88 7.05
N TYR A 190 7.47 11.92 6.90
CA TYR A 190 6.62 13.09 7.03
C TYR A 190 5.33 12.74 7.81
N PRO A 191 5.26 13.04 9.13
CA PRO A 191 4.15 12.63 9.99
C PRO A 191 2.77 13.12 9.53
N ASP A 192 2.72 14.28 8.87
CA ASP A 192 1.48 14.89 8.36
C ASP A 192 1.12 14.41 6.95
N LEU A 193 1.60 13.23 6.54
CA LEU A 193 1.26 12.63 5.24
C LEU A 193 -0.26 12.40 5.14
N ASP A 194 -0.89 13.07 4.18
CA ASP A 194 -2.27 12.81 3.78
C ASP A 194 -2.28 11.74 2.68
N PHE A 195 -2.34 10.48 3.10
CA PHE A 195 -2.34 9.33 2.19
C PHE A 195 -3.51 9.39 1.19
N TRP A 196 -4.70 9.79 1.67
CA TRP A 196 -5.92 9.78 0.87
C TRP A 196 -5.90 10.83 -0.24
N SER A 197 -5.41 12.05 0.06
CA SER A 197 -5.23 13.07 -0.98
C SER A 197 -4.29 12.62 -2.09
N VAL A 198 -3.26 11.83 -1.75
CA VAL A 198 -2.34 11.28 -2.74
C VAL A 198 -2.98 10.12 -3.52
N ALA A 199 -3.85 9.34 -2.87
CA ALA A 199 -4.50 8.17 -3.45
C ALA A 199 -5.68 8.52 -4.38
N GLN A 200 -6.35 9.64 -4.15
CA GLN A 200 -7.56 10.06 -4.87
C GLN A 200 -7.49 9.99 -6.41
N PRO A 201 -6.36 10.32 -7.09
CA PRO A 201 -6.27 10.27 -8.54
C PRO A 201 -6.22 8.85 -9.13
N PHE A 202 -6.04 7.80 -8.33
CA PHE A 202 -5.93 6.41 -8.75
C PHE A 202 -7.23 5.66 -8.61
#